data_f7c7d76c97049c86a982dd77da8f6a2a
#
_entry.id   f7c7d76c97049c86a982dd77da8f6a2a
#
_cell.length_a   1.000
_cell.length_b   1.000
_cell.length_c   1.000
_cell.angle_alpha   90.00
_cell.angle_beta   90.00
_cell.angle_gamma   90.00
#
_symmetry.space_group_name_H-M   'P 1'
#
loop_
_entity.id
_entity.type
_entity.pdbx_description
1 polymer ?
#
loop_
_entity_poly.entity_id
_entity_poly.type
_entity_poly.pdbx_seq_one_letter_code
_entity_poly.pdbx_strand_id
1 'polypeptide(L)'
;RNKFILGPSGSGKSFFTNHMVRQYYEQGAHVLLVDTGNSYLGLSQLIHNRTHGEDGIYFTYTNENPIAFNPFYVEDGVFDIEKKESIKTLILTLWKRDDEAPKRSEEVALSNAVSAYIERITGDRSVTPCFNTFYEFVRDDYRRQLEQKNVKEKDFDIDNFLNVLEPYYCGGEYDYLLNSDKELDLLHKRFIVFELDNIKDHKILFPITTIIIMEAFINKMRKLKGIRKLILIEEAWKAIASANMADYIRYLYKTVRKYFGEAIVVTQEIEDIISSPIVKESIINNSDCKILLDQRKYXNKFDSIQNLLGLTDKERSQILSINMANHPGRKYKEVFFSLGGTQSAVYATEVSLEEYXTFTTEESEKMELFALAEKLGGNLELAIKRLAESKRNPQSSTT
;
A
#
# COMPACT_ATOMS: atom_id res chain seq x y z
N ARG A 1 3.58 -15.64 -0.90
CA ARG A 1 2.18 -15.73 -1.31
C ARG A 1 1.42 -14.49 -0.90
N ASN A 2 0.58 -14.02 -1.79
CA ASN A 2 -0.25 -12.86 -1.48
C ASN A 2 -1.21 -13.20 -0.35
N LYS A 3 -1.42 -12.24 0.56
CA LYS A 3 -2.19 -12.47 1.77
C LYS A 3 -3.29 -11.44 1.95
N PHE A 4 -4.39 -11.88 2.51
CA PHE A 4 -5.47 -11.01 2.96
C PHE A 4 -5.65 -11.23 4.46
N ILE A 5 -5.57 -10.16 5.24
CA ILE A 5 -5.64 -10.25 6.70
C ILE A 5 -6.85 -9.48 7.18
N LEU A 6 -7.71 -10.17 7.94
CA LEU A 6 -8.87 -9.54 8.57
C LEU A 6 -8.63 -9.52 10.08
N GLY A 7 -8.44 -8.31 10.63
CA GLY A 7 -8.15 -8.15 12.03
C GLY A 7 -8.95 -7.02 12.65
N PRO A 8 -10.11 -7.32 13.25
CA PRO A 8 -10.90 -6.29 13.90
C PRO A 8 -10.14 -5.58 15.00
N SER A 9 -10.64 -4.41 15.38
CA SER A 9 -10.06 -3.66 16.49
C SER A 9 -10.03 -4.53 17.75
N GLY A 10 -8.91 -4.55 18.42
CA GLY A 10 -8.71 -5.34 19.63
C GLY A 10 -8.36 -6.79 19.39
N SER A 11 -8.17 -7.21 18.14
CA SER A 11 -7.89 -8.61 17.82
C SER A 11 -6.39 -8.95 17.85
N GLY A 12 -5.53 -7.97 18.14
CA GLY A 12 -4.10 -8.19 18.11
C GLY A 12 -3.48 -7.97 16.76
N LYS A 13 -4.15 -7.24 15.88
CA LYS A 13 -3.71 -7.04 14.50
C LYS A 13 -2.34 -6.38 14.43
N SER A 14 -2.11 -5.31 15.21
CA SER A 14 -0.84 -4.59 15.15
C SER A 14 0.34 -5.46 15.58
N PHE A 15 0.14 -6.28 16.60
CA PHE A 15 1.22 -7.18 17.03
C PHE A 15 1.52 -8.21 15.97
N PHE A 16 0.48 -8.80 15.39
CA PHE A 16 0.67 -9.82 14.37
C PHE A 16 1.37 -9.26 13.13
N THR A 17 0.88 -8.13 12.61
CA THR A 17 1.44 -7.59 11.37
C THR A 17 2.87 -7.08 11.58
N ASN A 18 3.15 -6.43 12.72
CA ASN A 18 4.51 -5.98 13.01
C ASN A 18 5.46 -7.16 13.12
N HIS A 19 5.04 -8.21 13.83
CA HIS A 19 5.87 -9.41 13.98
C HIS A 19 6.15 -10.03 12.61
N MET A 20 5.14 -10.13 11.78
CA MET A 20 5.26 -10.73 10.46
C MET A 20 6.23 -9.94 9.57
N VAL A 21 6.06 -8.62 9.47
CA VAL A 21 6.93 -7.84 8.60
C VAL A 21 8.35 -7.78 9.12
N ARG A 22 8.53 -7.81 10.45
CA ARG A 22 9.87 -7.88 11.03
C ARG A 22 10.57 -9.17 10.61
N GLN A 23 9.85 -10.29 10.63
CA GLN A 23 10.43 -11.56 10.21
C GLN A 23 10.83 -11.53 8.73
N TYR A 24 9.98 -10.98 7.87
CA TYR A 24 10.34 -10.82 6.47
C TYR A 24 11.61 -9.99 6.32
N TYR A 25 11.69 -8.88 7.05
CA TYR A 25 12.85 -8.01 6.97
C TYR A 25 14.11 -8.75 7.44
N GLU A 26 14.02 -9.47 8.53
CA GLU A 26 15.18 -10.20 9.06
C GLU A 26 15.64 -11.32 8.14
N GLN A 27 14.75 -11.83 7.30
CA GLN A 27 15.09 -12.86 6.32
C GLN A 27 15.61 -12.28 5.00
N GLY A 28 15.82 -10.99 4.92
CA GLY A 28 16.40 -10.36 3.75
C GLY A 28 15.43 -9.71 2.81
N ALA A 29 14.14 -9.76 3.08
CA ALA A 29 13.16 -9.16 2.18
C ALA A 29 13.20 -7.64 2.24
N HIS A 30 12.82 -7.01 1.13
CA HIS A 30 12.54 -5.58 1.10
C HIS A 30 11.09 -5.39 1.45
N VAL A 31 10.81 -4.54 2.43
CA VAL A 31 9.48 -4.35 2.98
C VAL A 31 9.04 -2.90 2.79
N LEU A 32 7.89 -2.71 2.16
CA LEU A 32 7.29 -1.40 1.99
C LEU A 32 5.89 -1.43 2.60
N LEU A 33 5.61 -0.48 3.48
CA LEU A 33 4.35 -0.44 4.22
C LEU A 33 3.62 0.86 3.90
N VAL A 34 2.30 0.76 3.66
CA VAL A 34 1.43 1.91 3.45
C VAL A 34 0.36 1.87 4.52
N ASP A 35 0.31 2.89 5.35
CA ASP A 35 -0.52 2.88 6.55
C ASP A 35 -1.18 4.24 6.81
N THR A 36 -2.21 4.24 7.63
CA THR A 36 -2.88 5.47 8.05
C THR A 36 -3.10 5.54 9.56
N GLY A 37 -2.33 4.81 10.35
CA GLY A 37 -2.56 4.76 11.79
C GLY A 37 -1.31 4.71 12.64
N ASN A 38 -0.16 5.03 12.07
CA ASN A 38 1.11 4.99 12.80
C ASN A 38 1.40 3.63 13.43
N SER A 39 0.93 2.56 12.78
CA SER A 39 1.06 1.21 13.34
C SER A 39 2.49 0.69 13.34
N TYR A 40 3.35 1.24 12.50
CA TYR A 40 4.71 0.71 12.30
C TYR A 40 5.79 1.67 12.72
N LEU A 41 5.44 2.74 13.43
CA LEU A 41 6.41 3.76 13.82
C LEU A 41 7.49 3.18 14.73
N GLY A 42 7.11 2.41 15.74
CA GLY A 42 8.08 1.85 16.68
C GLY A 42 9.07 0.92 16.01
N LEU A 43 8.58 0.00 15.19
CA LEU A 43 9.46 -0.93 14.48
C LEU A 43 10.36 -0.19 13.49
N SER A 44 9.80 0.80 12.79
CA SER A 44 10.58 1.58 11.84
C SER A 44 11.73 2.31 12.53
N GLN A 45 11.44 2.93 13.69
CA GLN A 45 12.49 3.65 14.42
C GLN A 45 13.55 2.71 14.95
N LEU A 46 13.15 1.53 15.41
CA LEU A 46 14.12 0.54 15.87
C LEU A 46 15.07 0.14 14.74
N ILE A 47 14.52 -0.15 13.56
CA ILE A 47 15.33 -0.52 12.41
C ILE A 47 16.20 0.66 11.95
N HIS A 48 15.65 1.87 11.98
CA HIS A 48 16.40 3.06 11.60
C HIS A 48 17.64 3.22 12.49
N ASN A 49 17.45 3.07 13.80
CA ASN A 49 18.57 3.20 14.73
C ASN A 49 19.60 2.10 14.55
N ARG A 50 19.14 0.86 14.37
CA ARG A 50 20.06 -0.27 14.22
C ARG A 50 20.88 -0.19 12.94
N THR A 51 20.32 0.40 11.88
CA THR A 51 21.00 0.48 10.58
C THR A 51 21.62 1.84 10.35
N HIS A 52 21.70 2.68 11.37
CA HIS A 52 22.28 4.02 11.27
C HIS A 52 21.64 4.83 10.15
N GLY A 53 20.31 4.73 10.04
CA GLY A 53 19.55 5.50 9.07
C GLY A 53 19.44 4.89 7.69
N GLU A 54 20.07 3.76 7.45
CA GLU A 54 20.01 3.13 6.14
C GLU A 54 18.63 2.60 5.82
N ASP A 55 18.00 1.93 6.78
CA ASP A 55 16.65 1.41 6.65
C ASP A 55 15.77 2.05 7.71
N GLY A 56 14.49 1.68 7.73
CA GLY A 56 13.56 2.27 8.66
C GLY A 56 13.21 3.69 8.28
N ILE A 57 12.99 3.91 7.00
CA ILE A 57 12.61 5.23 6.49
C ILE A 57 11.12 5.41 6.76
N TYR A 58 10.79 6.46 7.49
CA TYR A 58 9.39 6.74 7.85
C TYR A 58 8.96 8.05 7.22
N PHE A 59 8.14 7.94 6.19
CA PHE A 59 7.68 9.10 5.44
C PHE A 59 6.25 9.43 5.85
N THR A 60 6.06 10.61 6.45
CA THR A 60 4.73 11.11 6.78
C THR A 60 4.33 12.16 5.75
N TYR A 61 3.22 11.93 5.06
CA TYR A 61 2.75 12.89 4.06
C TYR A 61 2.26 14.16 4.76
N THR A 62 2.82 15.29 4.38
CA THR A 62 2.36 16.61 4.82
C THR A 62 2.39 17.54 3.62
N ASN A 63 1.74 18.70 3.76
CA ASN A 63 1.77 19.70 2.70
C ASN A 63 3.19 20.17 2.42
N GLU A 64 4.03 20.19 3.47
CA GLU A 64 5.42 20.61 3.33
C GLU A 64 6.32 19.52 2.78
N ASN A 65 5.88 18.27 2.86
CA ASN A 65 6.67 17.13 2.40
C ASN A 65 5.79 16.16 1.62
N PRO A 66 5.30 16.58 0.45
CA PRO A 66 4.43 15.72 -0.36
C PRO A 66 5.24 14.70 -1.15
N ILE A 67 4.57 13.68 -1.64
CA ILE A 67 5.17 12.73 -2.57
C ILE A 67 5.05 13.30 -3.98
N ALA A 68 6.15 13.27 -4.72
CA ALA A 68 6.17 13.66 -6.12
C ALA A 68 6.70 12.50 -6.96
N PHE A 69 6.29 12.46 -8.22
CA PHE A 69 6.54 11.32 -9.09
C PHE A 69 6.62 11.81 -10.54
N ASN A 70 7.21 10.98 -11.39
CA ASN A 70 7.18 11.23 -12.82
C ASN A 70 6.88 9.92 -13.53
N PRO A 71 5.65 9.74 -14.03
CA PRO A 71 5.28 8.47 -14.67
C PRO A 71 6.06 8.19 -15.95
N PHE A 72 6.70 9.21 -16.53
CA PHE A 72 7.45 9.06 -17.77
C PHE A 72 8.95 8.92 -17.52
N TYR A 73 9.37 8.79 -16.27
CA TYR A 73 10.76 8.54 -15.98
C TYR A 73 11.06 7.05 -16.13
N VAL A 74 12.00 6.73 -17.00
CA VAL A 74 12.48 5.36 -17.18
C VAL A 74 14.00 5.44 -17.27
N GLU A 75 14.68 4.73 -16.37
CA GLU A 75 16.13 4.85 -16.23
C GLU A 75 16.87 4.53 -17.51
N ASP A 76 16.45 3.47 -18.23
CA ASP A 76 17.10 3.03 -19.46
C ASP A 76 16.43 3.59 -20.71
N GLY A 77 15.40 4.40 -20.57
CA GLY A 77 14.70 4.98 -21.69
C GLY A 77 13.79 4.04 -22.44
N VAL A 78 13.60 2.83 -21.94
CA VAL A 78 12.78 1.82 -22.62
C VAL A 78 11.42 1.71 -21.95
N PHE A 79 10.35 1.90 -22.73
CA PHE A 79 8.98 1.80 -22.26
C PHE A 79 8.36 0.50 -22.78
N ASP A 80 8.33 -0.52 -21.93
CA ASP A 80 7.72 -1.78 -22.32
C ASP A 80 6.20 -1.71 -22.20
N ILE A 81 5.53 -2.80 -22.61
CA ILE A 81 4.07 -2.84 -22.61
C ILE A 81 3.51 -2.59 -21.22
N GLU A 82 4.13 -3.16 -20.20
CA GLU A 82 3.65 -3.02 -18.83
C GLU A 82 3.78 -1.58 -18.35
N LYS A 83 4.88 -0.90 -18.70
CA LYS A 83 5.07 0.50 -18.31
C LYS A 83 4.03 1.39 -18.98
N LYS A 84 3.77 1.16 -20.26
CA LYS A 84 2.76 1.94 -20.98
C LYS A 84 1.37 1.71 -20.37
N GLU A 85 1.06 0.48 -20.00
CA GLU A 85 -0.23 0.17 -19.37
C GLU A 85 -0.36 0.86 -18.01
N SER A 86 0.72 0.89 -17.26
CA SER A 86 0.77 1.56 -15.96
C SER A 86 0.50 3.07 -16.12
N ILE A 87 1.15 3.69 -17.08
CA ILE A 87 0.97 5.13 -17.34
C ILE A 87 -0.49 5.40 -17.72
N LYS A 88 -1.03 4.60 -18.64
CA LYS A 88 -2.42 4.76 -19.06
C LYS A 88 -3.36 4.66 -17.87
N THR A 89 -3.15 3.67 -17.02
CA THR A 89 -4.03 3.43 -15.87
C THR A 89 -3.97 4.61 -14.89
N LEU A 90 -2.78 5.11 -14.64
CA LEU A 90 -2.63 6.27 -13.76
C LEU A 90 -3.40 7.46 -14.30
N ILE A 91 -3.25 7.74 -15.59
CA ILE A 91 -3.93 8.89 -16.20
C ILE A 91 -5.44 8.70 -16.21
N LEU A 92 -5.92 7.49 -16.49
CA LEU A 92 -7.36 7.20 -16.43
C LEU A 92 -7.90 7.46 -15.02
N THR A 93 -7.15 7.08 -14.00
CA THR A 93 -7.57 7.30 -12.61
C THR A 93 -7.71 8.78 -12.29
N LEU A 94 -6.81 9.61 -12.85
CA LEU A 94 -6.90 11.05 -12.67
C LEU A 94 -8.07 11.65 -13.44
N TRP A 95 -8.39 11.08 -14.58
CA TRP A 95 -9.40 11.64 -15.48
C TRP A 95 -10.81 11.25 -15.07
N LYS A 96 -11.01 10.00 -14.63
CA LYS A 96 -12.33 9.47 -14.33
C LYS A 96 -12.60 9.41 -12.83
N ARG A 97 -13.86 9.68 -12.46
CA ARG A 97 -14.29 9.52 -11.06
C ARG A 97 -14.47 8.05 -10.71
N ASP A 98 -14.58 7.78 -9.42
CA ASP A 98 -14.77 6.41 -8.92
C ASP A 98 -15.96 5.72 -9.57
N ASP A 99 -17.04 6.46 -9.84
CA ASP A 99 -18.27 5.89 -10.38
C ASP A 99 -18.36 6.00 -11.90
N GLU A 100 -17.31 6.48 -12.56
CA GLU A 100 -17.26 6.63 -14.01
C GLU A 100 -16.38 5.56 -14.63
N ALA A 101 -16.99 4.61 -15.32
CA ALA A 101 -16.21 3.62 -16.05
C ALA A 101 -15.76 4.26 -17.38
N PRO A 102 -14.47 4.12 -17.74
CA PRO A 102 -14.04 4.64 -19.05
C PRO A 102 -14.63 3.81 -20.17
N LYS A 103 -14.96 4.47 -21.28
CA LYS A 103 -15.38 3.77 -22.48
C LYS A 103 -14.17 3.09 -23.11
N ARG A 104 -14.43 2.02 -23.85
CA ARG A 104 -13.35 1.35 -24.57
C ARG A 104 -12.66 2.31 -25.55
N SER A 105 -13.43 3.16 -26.23
CA SER A 105 -12.86 4.12 -27.17
C SER A 105 -11.96 5.13 -26.46
N GLU A 106 -12.30 5.51 -25.23
CA GLU A 106 -11.47 6.40 -24.44
C GLU A 106 -10.16 5.71 -24.05
N GLU A 107 -10.23 4.45 -23.65
CA GLU A 107 -9.01 3.69 -23.31
C GLU A 107 -8.11 3.55 -24.52
N VAL A 108 -8.67 3.26 -25.69
CA VAL A 108 -7.89 3.13 -26.91
C VAL A 108 -7.22 4.45 -27.27
N ALA A 109 -7.98 5.54 -27.21
CA ALA A 109 -7.43 6.85 -27.53
C ALA A 109 -6.30 7.23 -26.59
N LEU A 110 -6.46 6.95 -25.30
CA LEU A 110 -5.41 7.26 -24.32
C LEU A 110 -4.18 6.39 -24.54
N SER A 111 -4.36 5.10 -24.84
CA SER A 111 -3.23 4.22 -25.17
C SER A 111 -2.46 4.75 -26.36
N ASN A 112 -3.19 5.22 -27.40
CA ASN A 112 -2.56 5.77 -28.58
C ASN A 112 -1.81 7.07 -28.25
N ALA A 113 -2.40 7.91 -27.40
CA ALA A 113 -1.75 9.16 -27.00
C ALA A 113 -0.44 8.89 -26.24
N VAL A 114 -0.47 7.92 -25.33
CA VAL A 114 0.72 7.58 -24.56
C VAL A 114 1.82 7.04 -25.48
N SER A 115 1.44 6.13 -26.39
CA SER A 115 2.42 5.58 -27.32
C SER A 115 3.01 6.64 -28.25
N ALA A 116 2.17 7.55 -28.76
CA ALA A 116 2.64 8.61 -29.63
C ALA A 116 3.56 9.57 -28.88
N TYR A 117 3.23 9.90 -27.64
CA TYR A 117 4.10 10.76 -26.85
C TYR A 117 5.45 10.08 -26.56
N ILE A 118 5.43 8.78 -26.27
CA ILE A 118 6.68 8.07 -26.02
C ILE A 118 7.57 8.08 -27.28
N GLU A 119 6.96 7.91 -28.46
CA GLU A 119 7.71 8.04 -29.69
C GLU A 119 8.34 9.44 -29.81
N ARG A 120 7.58 10.47 -29.44
CA ARG A 120 8.05 11.85 -29.51
C ARG A 120 9.26 12.06 -28.60
N ILE A 121 9.19 11.63 -27.33
CA ILE A 121 10.30 11.87 -26.40
C ILE A 121 11.49 10.98 -26.71
N THR A 122 11.27 9.83 -27.35
CA THR A 122 12.37 8.97 -27.76
C THR A 122 13.12 9.60 -28.93
N GLY A 123 12.41 10.24 -29.84
CA GLY A 123 13.02 10.83 -31.05
C GLY A 123 13.47 12.27 -30.88
N ASP A 124 13.15 12.93 -29.78
CA ASP A 124 13.50 14.34 -29.58
C ASP A 124 13.92 14.56 -28.14
N ARG A 125 15.22 14.57 -27.88
CA ARG A 125 15.75 14.69 -26.53
C ARG A 125 15.63 16.09 -25.94
N SER A 126 15.19 17.07 -26.73
CA SER A 126 14.92 18.39 -26.19
C SER A 126 13.64 18.43 -25.36
N VAL A 127 12.77 17.44 -25.50
CA VAL A 127 11.55 17.34 -24.72
C VAL A 127 11.85 16.61 -23.42
N THR A 128 11.61 17.27 -22.29
CA THR A 128 11.79 16.66 -20.97
C THR A 128 10.59 15.77 -20.68
N PRO A 129 10.79 14.45 -20.52
CA PRO A 129 9.66 13.56 -20.25
C PRO A 129 9.02 13.86 -18.87
N CYS A 130 7.76 14.23 -18.88
CA CYS A 130 7.00 14.49 -17.64
C CYS A 130 5.55 14.70 -18.01
N PHE A 131 4.69 14.83 -17.00
CA PHE A 131 3.28 15.04 -17.25
C PHE A 131 3.04 16.37 -18.01
N ASN A 132 3.80 17.42 -17.68
CA ASN A 132 3.61 18.70 -18.35
C ASN A 132 3.78 18.58 -19.86
N THR A 133 4.85 17.95 -20.32
CA THR A 133 5.08 17.83 -21.77
C THR A 133 4.14 16.82 -22.40
N PHE A 134 3.68 15.80 -21.64
CA PHE A 134 2.62 14.93 -22.16
C PHE A 134 1.32 15.70 -22.36
N TYR A 135 0.95 16.55 -21.39
CA TYR A 135 -0.24 17.38 -21.50
C TYR A 135 -0.17 18.28 -22.72
N GLU A 136 0.97 18.93 -22.92
CA GLU A 136 1.17 19.82 -24.07
C GLU A 136 1.12 19.03 -25.38
N PHE A 137 1.69 17.84 -25.40
CA PHE A 137 1.63 16.98 -26.58
C PHE A 137 0.17 16.62 -26.92
N VAL A 138 -0.62 16.28 -25.93
CA VAL A 138 -2.03 15.94 -26.16
C VAL A 138 -2.77 17.18 -26.67
N ARG A 139 -2.55 18.33 -26.03
CA ARG A 139 -3.24 19.56 -26.37
C ARG A 139 -2.94 19.99 -27.81
N ASP A 140 -1.70 19.86 -28.24
CA ASP A 140 -1.26 20.42 -29.53
C ASP A 140 -1.17 19.35 -30.63
N ASP A 141 -0.37 18.30 -30.39
CA ASP A 141 -0.05 17.33 -31.44
C ASP A 141 -1.09 16.22 -31.55
N TYR A 142 -1.50 15.66 -30.43
CA TYR A 142 -2.47 14.56 -30.48
C TYR A 142 -3.84 15.03 -30.92
N ARG A 143 -4.20 16.26 -30.59
CA ARG A 143 -5.43 16.85 -31.10
C ARG A 143 -5.47 16.81 -32.62
N ARG A 144 -4.35 17.14 -33.27
CA ARG A 144 -4.27 17.10 -34.73
C ARG A 144 -4.42 15.65 -35.24
N GLN A 145 -3.82 14.70 -34.56
CA GLN A 145 -3.96 13.29 -34.96
C GLN A 145 -5.40 12.81 -34.85
N LEU A 146 -6.12 13.22 -33.82
CA LEU A 146 -7.52 12.86 -33.68
C LEU A 146 -8.36 13.45 -34.80
N GLU A 147 -8.07 14.68 -35.18
CA GLU A 147 -8.77 15.32 -36.29
C GLU A 147 -8.50 14.59 -37.61
N GLN A 148 -7.25 14.24 -37.86
CA GLN A 148 -6.87 13.50 -39.06
C GLN A 148 -7.55 12.15 -39.14
N LYS A 149 -7.67 11.45 -38.00
CA LYS A 149 -8.32 10.15 -37.93
C LYS A 149 -9.83 10.25 -37.82
N ASN A 150 -10.34 11.47 -37.75
CA ASN A 150 -11.79 11.74 -37.68
C ASN A 150 -12.42 11.09 -36.44
N VAL A 151 -11.70 11.11 -35.31
CA VAL A 151 -12.21 10.59 -34.03
C VAL A 151 -13.22 11.61 -33.49
N LYS A 152 -14.40 11.15 -33.15
CA LYS A 152 -15.48 12.00 -32.70
C LYS A 152 -15.40 12.30 -31.21
N GLU A 153 -15.99 13.43 -30.80
CA GLU A 153 -16.03 13.83 -29.41
C GLU A 153 -16.68 12.75 -28.52
N LYS A 154 -17.71 12.08 -29.04
CA LYS A 154 -18.37 11.01 -28.26
C LYS A 154 -17.46 9.87 -27.95
N ASP A 155 -16.42 9.64 -28.75
CA ASP A 155 -15.48 8.55 -28.56
C ASP A 155 -14.29 8.97 -27.71
N PHE A 156 -13.84 10.23 -27.83
CA PHE A 156 -12.81 10.79 -26.98
C PHE A 156 -12.94 12.31 -26.98
N ASP A 157 -13.39 12.84 -25.84
CA ASP A 157 -13.57 14.27 -25.67
C ASP A 157 -12.28 14.88 -25.15
N ILE A 158 -11.43 15.33 -26.07
CA ILE A 158 -10.11 15.84 -25.70
C ILE A 158 -10.20 17.10 -24.85
N ASP A 159 -11.19 17.96 -25.10
CA ASP A 159 -11.32 19.17 -24.29
C ASP A 159 -11.73 18.85 -22.86
N ASN A 160 -12.59 17.87 -22.67
CA ASN A 160 -12.92 17.38 -21.33
C ASN A 160 -11.68 16.80 -20.65
N PHE A 161 -10.93 16.00 -21.39
CA PHE A 161 -9.70 15.37 -20.88
C PHE A 161 -8.72 16.45 -20.37
N LEU A 162 -8.46 17.45 -21.19
CA LEU A 162 -7.52 18.51 -20.84
C LEU A 162 -8.05 19.34 -19.67
N ASN A 163 -9.35 19.61 -19.65
CA ASN A 163 -9.95 20.41 -18.59
C ASN A 163 -9.86 19.70 -17.24
N VAL A 164 -10.17 18.41 -17.21
CA VAL A 164 -10.15 17.64 -15.98
C VAL A 164 -8.72 17.47 -15.46
N LEU A 165 -7.75 17.35 -16.35
CA LEU A 165 -6.36 17.12 -15.96
C LEU A 165 -5.55 18.41 -15.78
N GLU A 166 -6.14 19.56 -16.05
CA GLU A 166 -5.43 20.84 -15.92
C GLU A 166 -4.84 21.07 -14.52
N PRO A 167 -5.49 20.65 -13.42
CA PRO A 167 -4.89 20.84 -12.08
C PRO A 167 -3.52 20.19 -11.90
N TYR A 168 -3.19 19.18 -12.70
CA TYR A 168 -1.91 18.48 -12.59
C TYR A 168 -0.86 19.05 -13.54
N TYR A 169 -1.26 20.00 -14.37
CA TYR A 169 -0.40 20.64 -15.34
C TYR A 169 0.20 21.91 -14.75
N CYS A 170 1.28 22.38 -15.33
CA CYS A 170 2.05 23.56 -14.93
C CYS A 170 1.13 24.69 -14.45
N GLY A 171 1.36 25.16 -13.24
CA GLY A 171 0.54 26.23 -12.64
C GLY A 171 -0.70 25.74 -11.92
N GLY A 172 -1.08 24.48 -12.06
CA GLY A 172 -2.23 23.92 -11.39
C GLY A 172 -1.95 23.57 -9.93
N GLU A 173 -3.02 23.32 -9.21
CA GLU A 173 -2.93 23.04 -7.76
C GLU A 173 -2.04 21.85 -7.44
N TYR A 174 -2.02 20.85 -8.31
CA TYR A 174 -1.28 19.59 -8.08
C TYR A 174 -0.15 19.43 -9.10
N ASP A 175 0.42 20.52 -9.59
CA ASP A 175 1.44 20.43 -10.63
C ASP A 175 2.73 19.78 -10.14
N TYR A 176 2.91 19.65 -8.84
CA TYR A 176 4.09 18.99 -8.27
C TYR A 176 4.01 17.47 -8.28
N LEU A 177 2.80 16.91 -8.45
CA LEU A 177 2.60 15.47 -8.25
C LEU A 177 3.26 14.60 -9.32
N LEU A 178 3.19 15.01 -10.59
CA LEU A 178 3.56 14.13 -11.71
C LEU A 178 4.67 14.71 -12.58
N ASN A 179 5.39 15.68 -12.07
CA ASN A 179 6.43 16.37 -12.85
C ASN A 179 7.76 16.41 -12.10
N SER A 180 8.02 15.43 -11.26
CA SER A 180 9.25 15.40 -10.48
C SER A 180 10.46 15.20 -11.40
N ASP A 181 11.54 15.91 -11.09
CA ASP A 181 12.81 15.70 -11.77
C ASP A 181 13.69 14.69 -11.01
N LYS A 182 13.17 14.11 -9.95
CA LYS A 182 13.88 13.14 -9.15
C LYS A 182 13.05 11.87 -9.01
N GLU A 183 13.71 10.72 -9.05
CA GLU A 183 13.05 9.45 -8.81
C GLU A 183 12.92 9.22 -7.31
N LEU A 184 11.82 8.62 -6.89
CA LEU A 184 11.69 8.15 -5.51
C LEU A 184 12.75 7.06 -5.29
N ASP A 185 13.75 7.34 -4.46
CA ASP A 185 14.86 6.40 -4.26
C ASP A 185 14.47 5.38 -3.20
N LEU A 186 13.79 4.33 -3.64
CA LEU A 186 13.41 3.23 -2.77
C LEU A 186 14.21 1.96 -3.04
N LEU A 187 15.09 1.99 -4.03
CA LEU A 187 15.74 0.79 -4.54
C LEU A 187 16.58 0.09 -3.47
N HIS A 188 17.37 0.86 -2.74
CA HIS A 188 18.34 0.29 -1.81
C HIS A 188 17.85 0.29 -0.36
N LYS A 189 16.69 0.82 -0.08
CA LYS A 189 16.15 0.86 1.28
C LYS A 189 15.27 -0.36 1.50
N ARG A 190 15.59 -1.14 2.54
CA ARG A 190 14.91 -2.41 2.76
C ARG A 190 13.68 -2.33 3.64
N PHE A 191 13.48 -1.24 4.37
CA PHE A 191 12.30 -1.08 5.21
C PHE A 191 11.82 0.35 5.12
N ILE A 192 10.67 0.55 4.50
CA ILE A 192 10.12 1.88 4.23
C ILE A 192 8.64 1.92 4.62
N VAL A 193 8.24 2.95 5.34
CA VAL A 193 6.86 3.17 5.74
C VAL A 193 6.37 4.49 5.13
N PHE A 194 5.23 4.44 4.48
CA PHE A 194 4.51 5.62 4.02
C PHE A 194 3.28 5.80 4.90
N GLU A 195 3.27 6.86 5.69
CA GLU A 195 2.18 7.18 6.60
C GLU A 195 1.30 8.26 5.97
N LEU A 196 0.07 7.89 5.63
CA LEU A 196 -0.83 8.75 4.86
C LEU A 196 -2.03 9.26 5.66
N ASP A 197 -1.97 9.21 6.98
CA ASP A 197 -3.10 9.60 7.81
C ASP A 197 -3.59 11.02 7.52
N ASN A 198 -2.65 11.93 7.23
CA ASN A 198 -3.01 13.33 7.00
C ASN A 198 -3.86 13.54 5.75
N ILE A 199 -3.81 12.63 4.79
CA ILE A 199 -4.58 12.77 3.55
C ILE A 199 -5.62 11.67 3.35
N LYS A 200 -5.89 10.86 4.38
CA LYS A 200 -6.78 9.70 4.21
C LYS A 200 -8.21 10.08 3.81
N ASP A 201 -8.63 11.30 4.10
CA ASP A 201 -9.97 11.76 3.73
C ASP A 201 -9.97 12.65 2.50
N HIS A 202 -8.81 12.88 1.88
CA HIS A 202 -8.70 13.73 0.69
C HIS A 202 -9.02 12.91 -0.55
N LYS A 203 -10.08 13.29 -1.25
CA LYS A 203 -10.61 12.48 -2.34
C LYS A 203 -9.68 12.38 -3.54
N ILE A 204 -8.76 13.32 -3.71
CA ILE A 204 -7.81 13.31 -4.82
C ILE A 204 -6.46 12.79 -4.37
N LEU A 205 -5.89 13.37 -3.31
CA LEU A 205 -4.52 13.05 -2.91
C LEU A 205 -4.36 11.62 -2.38
N PHE A 206 -5.37 11.09 -1.68
CA PHE A 206 -5.21 9.75 -1.10
C PHE A 206 -5.10 8.66 -2.17
N PRO A 207 -6.04 8.58 -3.13
CA PRO A 207 -5.90 7.57 -4.20
C PRO A 207 -4.65 7.77 -5.04
N ILE A 208 -4.35 8.99 -5.43
CA ILE A 208 -3.20 9.30 -6.27
C ILE A 208 -1.90 8.91 -5.58
N THR A 209 -1.73 9.33 -4.33
CA THR A 209 -0.52 9.03 -3.58
C THR A 209 -0.35 7.53 -3.41
N THR A 210 -1.45 6.82 -3.13
CA THR A 210 -1.40 5.37 -3.00
C THR A 210 -0.92 4.72 -4.29
N ILE A 211 -1.44 5.16 -5.44
CA ILE A 211 -1.03 4.62 -6.74
C ILE A 211 0.45 4.94 -7.01
N ILE A 212 0.89 6.15 -6.70
CA ILE A 212 2.29 6.54 -6.89
C ILE A 212 3.21 5.62 -6.08
N ILE A 213 2.85 5.33 -4.84
CA ILE A 213 3.65 4.44 -4.00
C ILE A 213 3.68 3.03 -4.61
N MET A 214 2.54 2.56 -5.11
CA MET A 214 2.50 1.25 -5.73
C MET A 214 3.34 1.20 -7.00
N GLU A 215 3.33 2.28 -7.79
CA GLU A 215 4.17 2.34 -8.99
C GLU A 215 5.65 2.32 -8.63
N ALA A 216 6.03 3.03 -7.56
CA ALA A 216 7.41 2.99 -7.08
C ALA A 216 7.80 1.58 -6.65
N PHE A 217 6.87 0.87 -5.99
CA PHE A 217 7.12 -0.51 -5.59
C PHE A 217 7.28 -1.43 -6.80
N ILE A 218 6.44 -1.25 -7.81
CA ILE A 218 6.52 -2.06 -9.03
C ILE A 218 7.88 -1.84 -9.71
N ASN A 219 8.32 -0.59 -9.80
CA ASN A 219 9.64 -0.30 -10.37
C ASN A 219 10.75 -0.99 -9.58
N LYS A 220 10.63 -0.95 -8.24
CA LYS A 220 11.60 -1.62 -7.38
C LYS A 220 11.62 -3.12 -7.63
N MET A 221 10.44 -3.74 -7.76
CA MET A 221 10.36 -5.17 -8.02
C MET A 221 11.07 -5.56 -9.30
N ARG A 222 10.88 -4.77 -10.34
CA ARG A 222 11.50 -5.07 -11.64
C ARG A 222 13.00 -5.00 -11.59
N LYS A 223 13.56 -4.06 -10.83
CA LYS A 223 15.00 -3.86 -10.76
C LYS A 223 15.70 -4.85 -9.85
N LEU A 224 15.05 -5.30 -8.78
CA LEU A 224 15.67 -6.20 -7.81
C LEU A 224 15.24 -7.64 -8.05
N LYS A 225 15.73 -8.22 -9.12
CA LYS A 225 15.38 -9.61 -9.45
C LYS A 225 16.01 -10.58 -8.46
N GLY A 226 15.28 -11.64 -8.12
CA GLY A 226 15.79 -12.67 -7.24
C GLY A 226 15.77 -12.32 -5.76
N ILE A 227 15.30 -11.12 -5.41
CA ILE A 227 15.21 -10.69 -4.02
C ILE A 227 13.73 -10.60 -3.66
N ARG A 228 13.39 -11.10 -2.48
CA ARG A 228 12.00 -11.06 -2.02
C ARG A 228 11.57 -9.63 -1.70
N LYS A 229 10.41 -9.24 -2.17
CA LYS A 229 9.86 -7.91 -1.92
C LYS A 229 8.44 -8.04 -1.44
N LEU A 230 8.06 -7.16 -0.52
CA LEU A 230 6.75 -7.19 0.11
C LEU A 230 6.17 -5.80 0.15
N ILE A 231 4.91 -5.66 -0.26
CA ILE A 231 4.14 -4.45 0.02
C ILE A 231 2.97 -4.84 0.91
N LEU A 232 2.83 -4.14 2.04
CA LEU A 232 1.69 -4.33 2.92
C LEU A 232 0.87 -3.04 2.92
N ILE A 233 -0.40 -3.15 2.57
CA ILE A 233 -1.30 -2.02 2.44
C ILE A 233 -2.37 -2.14 3.52
N GLU A 234 -2.27 -1.27 4.52
CA GLU A 234 -3.19 -1.28 5.65
C GLU A 234 -4.11 -0.07 5.56
N GLU A 235 -5.40 -0.33 5.38
CA GLU A 235 -6.45 0.68 5.23
C GLU A 235 -6.31 1.52 3.96
N ALA A 236 -5.10 1.76 3.47
CA ALA A 236 -4.89 2.57 2.26
C ALA A 236 -5.45 1.88 1.01
N TRP A 237 -5.67 0.56 1.06
CA TRP A 237 -6.27 -0.15 -0.07
C TRP A 237 -7.67 0.40 -0.39
N LYS A 238 -8.34 1.02 0.59
CA LYS A 238 -9.66 1.62 0.36
C LYS A 238 -9.61 2.70 -0.71
N ALA A 239 -8.47 3.37 -0.84
CA ALA A 239 -8.30 4.44 -1.82
C ALA A 239 -8.36 3.93 -3.26
N ILE A 240 -8.08 2.65 -3.46
CA ILE A 240 -8.03 2.07 -4.81
C ILE A 240 -9.09 1.00 -5.02
N ALA A 241 -10.00 0.80 -4.07
CA ALA A 241 -11.03 -0.25 -4.16
C ALA A 241 -12.30 0.29 -4.81
N SER A 242 -12.17 0.95 -5.94
CA SER A 242 -13.30 1.46 -6.70
C SER A 242 -13.42 0.72 -8.03
N ALA A 243 -14.59 0.84 -8.67
CA ALA A 243 -14.87 0.08 -9.88
C ALA A 243 -13.89 0.39 -11.01
N ASN A 244 -13.49 1.66 -11.15
CA ASN A 244 -12.58 2.03 -12.23
C ASN A 244 -11.12 1.64 -11.93
N MET A 245 -10.85 1.10 -10.76
CA MET A 245 -9.50 0.66 -10.37
C MET A 245 -9.31 -0.86 -10.50
N ALA A 246 -10.35 -1.58 -10.91
CA ALA A 246 -10.28 -3.04 -10.96
C ALA A 246 -9.14 -3.53 -11.85
N ASP A 247 -8.98 -2.90 -13.02
CA ASP A 247 -7.91 -3.29 -13.93
C ASP A 247 -6.53 -3.03 -13.34
N TYR A 248 -6.39 -1.91 -12.62
CA TYR A 248 -5.11 -1.59 -12.00
C TYR A 248 -4.76 -2.61 -10.90
N ILE A 249 -5.75 -3.01 -10.11
CA ILE A 249 -5.50 -3.99 -9.06
C ILE A 249 -5.09 -5.33 -9.66
N ARG A 250 -5.74 -5.74 -10.74
CA ARG A 250 -5.35 -6.97 -11.45
C ARG A 250 -3.92 -6.86 -11.98
N TYR A 251 -3.56 -5.70 -12.53
CA TYR A 251 -2.20 -5.46 -13.00
C TYR A 251 -1.19 -5.56 -11.86
N LEU A 252 -1.51 -4.97 -10.72
CA LEU A 252 -0.63 -5.03 -9.55
C LEU A 252 -0.35 -6.48 -9.12
N TYR A 253 -1.41 -7.28 -8.98
CA TYR A 253 -1.24 -8.66 -8.53
C TYR A 253 -0.50 -9.52 -9.55
N LYS A 254 -0.75 -9.28 -10.83
CA LYS A 254 -0.04 -10.00 -11.89
C LYS A 254 1.46 -9.69 -11.84
N THR A 255 1.79 -8.41 -11.69
CA THR A 255 3.19 -7.97 -11.66
C THR A 255 3.91 -8.49 -10.42
N VAL A 256 3.22 -8.48 -9.28
CA VAL A 256 3.80 -8.98 -8.03
C VAL A 256 4.20 -10.45 -8.17
N ARG A 257 3.33 -11.27 -8.77
CA ARG A 257 3.65 -12.68 -8.97
C ARG A 257 4.84 -12.87 -9.89
N LYS A 258 4.94 -12.05 -10.92
CA LYS A 258 5.99 -12.19 -11.93
C LYS A 258 7.37 -11.88 -11.38
N TYR A 259 7.48 -10.95 -10.43
CA TYR A 259 8.78 -10.43 -9.99
C TYR A 259 9.15 -10.79 -8.55
N PHE A 260 8.68 -11.94 -8.07
CA PHE A 260 9.03 -12.43 -6.73
C PHE A 260 8.64 -11.43 -5.66
N GLY A 261 7.46 -10.87 -5.82
CA GLY A 261 6.89 -9.95 -4.85
C GLY A 261 5.73 -10.57 -4.12
N GLU A 262 5.27 -9.87 -3.10
CA GLU A 262 4.16 -10.30 -2.29
C GLU A 262 3.34 -9.09 -1.89
N ALA A 263 2.02 -9.16 -2.10
CA ALA A 263 1.12 -8.09 -1.70
C ALA A 263 0.26 -8.60 -0.54
N ILE A 264 0.23 -7.81 0.53
CA ILE A 264 -0.56 -8.12 1.71
C ILE A 264 -1.52 -6.97 1.94
N VAL A 265 -2.82 -7.27 1.96
CA VAL A 265 -3.86 -6.29 2.24
C VAL A 265 -4.42 -6.59 3.63
N VAL A 266 -4.47 -5.56 4.47
CA VAL A 266 -4.94 -5.70 5.84
C VAL A 266 -6.18 -4.82 6.03
N THR A 267 -7.24 -5.39 6.58
CA THR A 267 -8.44 -4.64 6.86
C THR A 267 -8.94 -4.90 8.28
N GLN A 268 -9.54 -3.88 8.84
CA GLN A 268 -10.09 -3.92 10.19
C GLN A 268 -11.61 -4.02 10.18
N GLU A 269 -12.27 -3.46 9.14
CA GLU A 269 -13.72 -3.34 9.10
C GLU A 269 -14.32 -4.29 8.08
N ILE A 270 -15.15 -5.21 8.55
CA ILE A 270 -15.79 -6.18 7.65
C ILE A 270 -16.76 -5.50 6.68
N GLU A 271 -17.39 -4.41 7.09
CA GLU A 271 -18.33 -3.70 6.21
C GLU A 271 -17.65 -3.17 4.95
N ASP A 272 -16.39 -2.76 5.08
CA ASP A 272 -15.65 -2.27 3.93
C ASP A 272 -15.45 -3.37 2.88
N ILE A 273 -15.34 -4.62 3.34
CA ILE A 273 -15.18 -5.76 2.44
C ILE A 273 -16.50 -6.12 1.79
N ILE A 274 -17.55 -6.23 2.61
CA ILE A 274 -18.87 -6.69 2.15
C ILE A 274 -19.44 -5.73 1.12
N SER A 275 -19.23 -4.43 1.31
CA SER A 275 -19.84 -3.41 0.48
C SER A 275 -19.14 -3.20 -0.87
N SER A 276 -18.00 -3.85 -1.10
CA SER A 276 -17.21 -3.61 -2.32
C SER A 276 -17.00 -4.91 -3.11
N PRO A 277 -17.66 -5.07 -4.28
CA PRO A 277 -17.39 -6.21 -5.14
C PRO A 277 -15.93 -6.28 -5.61
N ILE A 278 -15.28 -5.12 -5.72
CA ILE A 278 -13.88 -5.08 -6.17
C ILE A 278 -12.97 -5.78 -5.16
N VAL A 279 -13.23 -5.60 -3.87
CA VAL A 279 -12.42 -6.25 -2.84
C VAL A 279 -12.47 -7.76 -2.98
N LYS A 280 -13.67 -8.32 -3.16
CA LYS A 280 -13.81 -9.77 -3.30
C LYS A 280 -13.14 -10.27 -4.56
N GLU A 281 -13.45 -9.66 -5.70
CA GLU A 281 -13.02 -10.20 -6.99
C GLU A 281 -11.56 -9.91 -7.30
N SER A 282 -11.04 -8.79 -6.84
CA SER A 282 -9.69 -8.37 -7.22
C SER A 282 -8.66 -8.53 -6.12
N ILE A 283 -9.07 -8.46 -4.87
CA ILE A 283 -8.12 -8.57 -3.76
C ILE A 283 -8.20 -9.94 -3.10
N ILE A 284 -9.38 -10.34 -2.63
CA ILE A 284 -9.52 -11.60 -1.90
C ILE A 284 -9.22 -12.80 -2.82
N ASN A 285 -9.77 -12.80 -4.04
CA ASN A 285 -9.54 -13.90 -4.95
C ASN A 285 -8.09 -14.01 -5.42
N ASN A 286 -7.33 -12.95 -5.33
CA ASN A 286 -5.90 -12.94 -5.68
C ASN A 286 -5.00 -13.19 -4.46
N SER A 287 -5.57 -13.44 -3.31
CA SER A 287 -4.82 -13.69 -2.07
C SER A 287 -4.92 -15.17 -1.73
N ASP A 288 -3.84 -15.89 -1.99
CA ASP A 288 -3.80 -17.35 -1.74
C ASP A 288 -3.87 -17.66 -0.25
N CYS A 289 -3.39 -16.77 0.58
CA CYS A 289 -3.36 -16.98 2.02
C CYS A 289 -4.34 -16.01 2.68
N LYS A 290 -5.25 -16.55 3.47
CA LYS A 290 -6.20 -15.74 4.23
C LYS A 290 -5.92 -15.91 5.71
N ILE A 291 -5.78 -14.80 6.40
CA ILE A 291 -5.42 -14.79 7.82
C ILE A 291 -6.51 -14.04 8.58
N LEU A 292 -7.09 -14.72 9.56
CA LEU A 292 -8.12 -14.11 10.38
C LEU A 292 -7.69 -14.12 11.83
N LEU A 293 -7.73 -12.94 12.44
CA LEU A 293 -7.49 -12.81 13.86
C LEU A 293 -8.82 -12.95 14.60
N ASP A 294 -8.83 -12.67 15.89
CA ASP A 294 -10.00 -12.86 16.74
C ASP A 294 -11.26 -12.20 16.12
N GLN A 295 -12.27 -13.00 15.82
CA GLN A 295 -13.49 -12.55 15.16
C GLN A 295 -14.68 -12.45 16.10
N ARG A 296 -14.49 -12.51 17.43
CA ARG A 296 -15.61 -12.48 18.38
C ARG A 296 -16.44 -11.21 18.24
N LYS A 297 -15.83 -10.12 17.84
CA LYS A 297 -16.54 -8.87 17.58
C LYS A 297 -17.62 -9.02 16.53
N TYR A 298 -17.43 -9.97 15.60
CA TYR A 298 -18.35 -10.18 14.49
C TYR A 298 -19.06 -11.51 14.48
N UNK A 299 -19.12 -11.93 15.39
CA UNK A 299 -19.75 -13.11 15.55
C UNK A 299 -21.03 -13.25 14.87
N ASN A 300 -21.83 -12.26 15.15
CA ASN A 300 -23.16 -12.27 14.58
C ASN A 300 -23.13 -12.11 13.05
N LYS A 301 -22.07 -11.53 12.53
CA LYS A 301 -21.94 -11.28 11.09
C LYS A 301 -21.04 -12.29 10.38
N PHE A 302 -20.67 -13.35 11.07
CA PHE A 302 -19.68 -14.26 10.50
C PHE A 302 -20.19 -15.04 9.30
N ASP A 303 -21.51 -15.20 9.16
CA ASP A 303 -22.05 -15.83 7.95
C ASP A 303 -21.60 -15.10 6.70
N SER A 304 -21.65 -13.75 6.72
CA SER A 304 -21.18 -12.95 5.59
C SER A 304 -19.69 -13.13 5.35
N ILE A 305 -18.89 -13.19 6.40
CA ILE A 305 -17.45 -13.40 6.29
C ILE A 305 -17.18 -14.76 5.69
N GLN A 306 -17.87 -15.79 6.16
CA GLN A 306 -17.68 -17.14 5.68
C GLN A 306 -17.97 -17.24 4.18
N ASN A 307 -19.08 -16.65 3.75
CA ASN A 307 -19.46 -16.67 2.34
C ASN A 307 -18.48 -15.88 1.48
N LEU A 308 -18.08 -14.71 1.96
CA LEU A 308 -17.17 -13.84 1.22
C LEU A 308 -15.81 -14.49 0.98
N LEU A 309 -15.28 -15.15 2.02
CA LEU A 309 -13.95 -15.73 1.96
C LEU A 309 -13.95 -17.18 1.50
N GLY A 310 -15.12 -17.77 1.30
CA GLY A 310 -15.23 -19.15 0.86
C GLY A 310 -14.77 -20.17 1.89
N LEU A 311 -15.10 -19.92 3.16
CA LEU A 311 -14.65 -20.78 4.25
C LEU A 311 -15.61 -21.94 4.47
N THR A 312 -15.06 -23.09 4.84
CA THR A 312 -15.88 -24.26 5.19
C THR A 312 -16.46 -24.12 6.59
N ASP A 313 -17.42 -24.99 6.92
CA ASP A 313 -17.96 -25.00 8.27
C ASP A 313 -16.90 -25.41 9.30
N LYS A 314 -16.00 -26.28 8.91
CA LYS A 314 -14.88 -26.66 9.79
C LYS A 314 -13.99 -25.44 10.06
N GLU A 315 -13.66 -24.70 9.00
CA GLU A 315 -12.85 -23.50 9.16
C GLU A 315 -13.57 -22.44 10.00
N ARG A 316 -14.89 -22.31 9.83
CA ARG A 316 -15.69 -21.42 10.66
C ARG A 316 -15.55 -21.78 12.13
N SER A 317 -15.68 -23.04 12.45
CA SER A 317 -15.55 -23.50 13.85
C SER A 317 -14.16 -23.19 14.40
N GLN A 318 -13.12 -23.42 13.59
CA GLN A 318 -11.76 -23.13 14.00
C GLN A 318 -11.57 -21.63 14.30
N ILE A 319 -12.10 -20.78 13.43
CA ILE A 319 -11.94 -19.34 13.56
C ILE A 319 -12.67 -18.83 14.80
N LEU A 320 -13.88 -19.30 15.03
CA LEU A 320 -14.67 -18.85 16.17
C LEU A 320 -14.14 -19.37 17.50
N SER A 321 -13.28 -20.39 17.49
CA SER A 321 -12.67 -20.89 18.70
C SER A 321 -11.39 -20.18 19.08
N ILE A 322 -10.89 -19.28 18.24
CA ILE A 322 -9.63 -18.57 18.51
C ILE A 322 -9.74 -17.80 19.83
N ASN A 323 -8.75 -18.00 20.69
CA ASN A 323 -8.62 -17.32 21.97
C ASN A 323 -9.75 -17.59 22.96
N MET A 324 -10.57 -18.62 22.72
CA MET A 324 -11.66 -18.95 23.64
C MET A 324 -11.14 -19.38 25.01
N ALA A 325 -9.97 -20.02 25.04
CA ALA A 325 -9.35 -20.45 26.30
C ALA A 325 -8.36 -19.42 26.84
N ASN A 326 -8.35 -18.24 26.30
CA ASN A 326 -7.42 -17.20 26.74
C ASN A 326 -7.76 -16.70 28.14
N HIS A 327 -6.72 -16.34 28.90
CA HIS A 327 -6.87 -15.73 30.22
C HIS A 327 -5.74 -14.71 30.41
N PRO A 328 -5.84 -13.83 31.43
CA PRO A 328 -4.89 -12.70 31.55
C PRO A 328 -3.42 -13.08 31.60
N GLY A 329 -3.08 -14.26 32.05
CA GLY A 329 -1.67 -14.67 32.11
C GLY A 329 -1.10 -15.17 30.79
N ARG A 330 -1.92 -15.26 29.76
CA ARG A 330 -1.49 -15.85 28.50
C ARG A 330 -0.67 -14.85 27.69
N LYS A 331 0.48 -15.29 27.20
CA LYS A 331 1.41 -14.42 26.48
C LYS A 331 1.32 -14.55 24.97
N TYR A 332 0.34 -15.29 24.44
CA TYR A 332 0.21 -15.46 23.01
C TYR A 332 -1.24 -15.27 22.57
N LYS A 333 -1.37 -14.97 21.27
CA LYS A 333 -2.66 -14.86 20.60
C LYS A 333 -2.73 -15.90 19.49
N GLU A 334 -3.91 -16.45 19.29
CA GLU A 334 -4.11 -17.42 18.22
C GLU A 334 -4.57 -16.73 16.94
N VAL A 335 -4.13 -17.28 15.80
CA VAL A 335 -4.38 -16.73 14.49
C VAL A 335 -4.76 -17.88 13.56
N PHE A 336 -5.78 -17.66 12.74
CA PHE A 336 -6.21 -18.65 11.77
C PHE A 336 -5.58 -18.37 10.41
N PHE A 337 -5.04 -19.42 9.78
CA PHE A 337 -4.48 -19.36 8.43
C PHE A 337 -5.22 -20.32 7.51
N SER A 338 -5.53 -19.88 6.29
CA SER A 338 -6.06 -20.74 5.24
C SER A 338 -5.24 -20.54 3.98
N LEU A 339 -4.73 -21.62 3.42
CA LEU A 339 -3.90 -21.59 2.21
C LEU A 339 -4.69 -22.17 1.03
N GLY A 340 -5.47 -21.34 0.36
CA GLY A 340 -6.19 -21.73 -0.83
C GLY A 340 -7.22 -22.82 -0.65
N GLY A 341 -7.74 -22.95 0.55
CA GLY A 341 -8.75 -23.95 0.85
C GLY A 341 -8.26 -25.38 0.98
N THR A 342 -6.96 -25.61 0.72
CA THR A 342 -6.40 -26.96 0.81
C THR A 342 -5.81 -27.25 2.19
N GLN A 343 -5.36 -26.22 2.89
CA GLN A 343 -4.79 -26.34 4.21
C GLN A 343 -5.27 -25.19 5.09
N SER A 344 -5.65 -25.51 6.31
CA SER A 344 -6.02 -24.49 7.28
C SER A 344 -5.57 -24.93 8.67
N ALA A 345 -5.23 -23.96 9.50
CA ALA A 345 -4.73 -24.24 10.84
C ALA A 345 -4.81 -22.99 11.71
N VAL A 346 -4.83 -23.23 13.02
CA VAL A 346 -4.75 -22.16 14.01
C VAL A 346 -3.35 -22.23 14.63
N TYR A 347 -2.69 -21.07 14.65
CA TYR A 347 -1.34 -20.95 15.21
C TYR A 347 -1.34 -19.97 16.35
N ALA A 348 -0.44 -20.19 17.30
CA ALA A 348 -0.23 -19.26 18.41
C ALA A 348 0.94 -18.34 18.09
N THR A 349 0.75 -17.05 18.31
CA THR A 349 1.79 -16.06 18.14
C THR A 349 2.14 -15.46 19.49
N GLU A 350 3.38 -15.65 19.93
CA GLU A 350 3.84 -15.13 21.20
C GLU A 350 4.70 -13.90 21.00
N VAL A 351 4.46 -12.87 21.82
CA VAL A 351 5.19 -11.62 21.73
C VAL A 351 5.84 -11.33 23.07
N SER A 352 7.16 -11.09 23.05
CA SER A 352 7.89 -10.70 24.26
C SER A 352 7.48 -9.31 24.71
N LEU A 353 7.84 -8.94 25.94
CA LEU A 353 7.59 -7.58 26.40
C LEU A 353 8.37 -6.57 25.58
N GLU A 354 9.56 -6.92 25.13
CA GLU A 354 10.36 -6.07 24.26
C GLU A 354 9.64 -5.83 22.93
N GLU A 355 9.08 -6.87 22.34
CA GLU A 355 8.31 -6.73 21.12
C GLU A 355 7.05 -5.93 21.35
N TYR A 356 6.41 -6.13 22.50
CA TYR A 356 5.23 -5.34 22.86
C TYR A 356 5.52 -3.84 22.84
N UNK A 357 6.52 -3.66 23.41
CA UNK A 357 6.86 -2.37 23.48
C UNK A 357 7.15 -1.80 22.25
N THR A 358 7.75 -2.42 21.42
CA THR A 358 8.11 -2.02 20.08
C THR A 358 6.86 -1.79 19.20
N PHE A 359 5.90 -2.68 19.31
CA PHE A 359 4.77 -2.72 18.38
C PHE A 359 3.53 -2.02 18.89
N THR A 360 3.49 -1.58 20.13
CA THR A 360 2.26 -1.04 20.71
C THR A 360 1.79 0.21 19.97
N THR A 361 0.48 0.32 19.82
CA THR A 361 -0.15 1.51 19.27
C THR A 361 -0.97 2.23 20.32
N GLU A 362 -0.95 1.75 21.56
CA GLU A 362 -1.64 2.38 22.66
C GLU A 362 -0.97 3.71 22.99
N GLU A 363 -1.75 4.80 23.00
CA GLU A 363 -1.20 6.14 23.01
C GLU A 363 -0.34 6.43 24.25
N SER A 364 -0.84 6.06 25.43
CA SER A 364 -0.09 6.35 26.64
C SER A 364 1.20 5.55 26.72
N GLU A 365 1.17 4.29 26.23
CA GLU A 365 2.37 3.47 26.20
C GLU A 365 3.41 4.03 25.24
N LYS A 366 2.96 4.50 24.08
CA LYS A 366 3.87 5.14 23.12
C LYS A 366 4.50 6.40 23.71
N MET A 367 3.69 7.23 24.35
CA MET A 367 4.21 8.45 24.97
C MET A 367 5.25 8.13 26.04
N GLU A 368 4.96 7.13 26.86
CA GLU A 368 5.90 6.71 27.91
C GLU A 368 7.20 6.22 27.30
N LEU A 369 7.10 5.41 26.25
CA LEU A 369 8.27 4.82 25.59
C LEU A 369 9.13 5.93 24.96
N PHE A 370 8.53 6.83 24.23
CA PHE A 370 9.30 7.88 23.52
C PHE A 370 9.87 8.89 24.49
N ALA A 371 9.16 9.19 25.59
CA ALA A 371 9.71 10.05 26.63
C ALA A 371 10.95 9.43 27.24
N LEU A 372 10.91 8.12 27.53
CA LEU A 372 12.07 7.44 28.08
C LEU A 372 13.23 7.42 27.08
N ALA A 373 12.92 7.19 25.79
CA ALA A 373 13.96 7.19 24.76
C ALA A 373 14.64 8.56 24.68
N GLU A 374 13.89 9.66 24.83
CA GLU A 374 14.46 10.99 24.81
C GLU A 374 15.42 11.20 25.97
N LYS A 375 15.05 10.71 27.16
CA LYS A 375 15.94 10.79 28.33
C LYS A 375 17.22 9.98 28.13
N LEU A 376 17.17 8.96 27.27
CA LEU A 376 18.32 8.10 26.99
C LEU A 376 19.05 8.52 25.71
N GLY A 377 18.94 9.78 25.32
CA GLY A 377 19.65 10.32 24.17
C GLY A 377 19.11 9.86 22.84
N GLY A 378 17.83 9.51 22.79
CA GLY A 378 17.21 9.03 21.58
C GLY A 378 17.36 7.53 21.34
N ASN A 379 17.88 6.80 22.32
CA ASN A 379 18.11 5.36 22.19
C ASN A 379 16.82 4.60 22.44
N LEU A 380 16.05 4.39 21.39
CA LEU A 380 14.77 3.69 21.50
C LEU A 380 14.92 2.24 21.92
N GLU A 381 15.96 1.56 21.43
CA GLU A 381 16.18 0.17 21.77
C GLU A 381 16.41 -0.01 23.27
N LEU A 382 17.22 0.87 23.86
CA LEU A 382 17.48 0.81 25.30
C LEU A 382 16.21 1.16 26.08
N ALA A 383 15.41 2.12 25.59
CA ALA A 383 14.15 2.47 26.24
C ALA A 383 13.19 1.29 26.24
N ILE A 384 13.12 0.56 25.15
CA ILE A 384 12.26 -0.63 25.07
C ILE A 384 12.70 -1.67 26.09
N LYS A 385 14.01 -1.92 26.20
CA LYS A 385 14.52 -2.88 27.16
C LYS A 385 14.22 -2.48 28.59
N ARG A 386 14.43 -1.20 28.92
CA ARG A 386 14.19 -0.73 30.28
C ARG A 386 12.71 -0.73 30.64
N LEU A 387 11.85 -0.33 29.70
CA LEU A 387 10.42 -0.35 29.95
C LEU A 387 9.92 -1.78 30.14
N ALA A 388 10.41 -2.71 29.33
CA ALA A 388 10.04 -4.12 29.47
C ALA A 388 10.49 -4.68 30.81
N GLU A 389 11.71 -4.33 31.23
CA GLU A 389 12.21 -4.78 32.53
C GLU A 389 11.38 -4.24 33.69
N SER A 390 10.97 -2.98 33.63
CA SER A 390 10.18 -2.40 34.69
C SER A 390 8.81 -3.04 34.79
N LYS A 391 8.23 -3.46 33.68
CA LYS A 391 6.94 -4.15 33.70
C LYS A 391 7.08 -5.60 34.13
N ARG A 392 8.25 -6.19 33.87
CA ARG A 392 8.55 -7.57 34.33
C ARG A 392 8.82 -7.62 35.83
N ASN A 393 9.49 -6.60 36.35
CA ASN A 393 9.87 -6.50 37.77
C ASN A 393 9.43 -5.15 38.32
N PRO A 394 8.14 -4.98 38.68
CA PRO A 394 7.66 -3.65 39.10
C PRO A 394 8.37 -3.08 40.33
N GLN A 395 8.87 -3.94 41.23
CA GLN A 395 9.53 -3.50 42.44
C GLN A 395 10.89 -2.83 42.18
N SER A 396 11.55 -3.18 41.05
CA SER A 396 12.84 -2.61 40.75
C SER A 396 12.72 -1.24 40.10
N SER A 397 11.53 -0.83 39.71
CA SER A 397 11.31 0.47 39.05
C SER A 397 11.19 1.62 40.05
N THR A 398 11.13 1.33 41.36
CA THR A 398 11.03 2.36 42.38
C THR A 398 12.40 2.84 42.90
N THR A 399 13.47 2.26 42.41
CA THR A 399 14.81 2.71 42.73
C THR A 399 15.42 3.43 41.52
#